data_b491664f0a3a6cdb140c106420c98e63
#
_entry.id   b491664f0a3a6cdb140c106420c98e63
#
_cell.length_a   1.000
_cell.length_b   1.000
_cell.length_c   1.000
_cell.angle_alpha   90.00
_cell.angle_beta   90.00
_cell.angle_gamma   90.00
#
_symmetry.space_group_name_H-M   'P 1'
#
loop_
_entity.id
_entity.type
_entity.pdbx_description
1 polymer ?
#
loop_
_entity_poly.entity_id
_entity_poly.type
_entity_poly.pdbx_seq_one_letter_code
_entity_poly.pdbx_strand_id
1 'polypeptide(L)'
;SRKRLDMDMQSKQLITFLYQWRKPLVIIPLVSAVVAAVASMPVFIEPLYTSTVVVFPATTNSPSKALLPQTSYQDQDFLEFGAEEQAEQFLQILHSDAIFDSIAHRYNLMNHYDIDSSSRYKQYYLREEFNDKFSFKRTQFMSVEIAVQDVDPQLAADMANEVSDLADRSKSRIQRTRARIGLSIVNKEYSNLHQIILDMEAEMVV
;
A
#
# COMPACT_ATOMS: atom_id res chain seq x y z
N SER A 1 3.54 63.82 -24.96
CA SER A 1 2.28 64.40 -24.42
C SER A 1 1.05 63.57 -24.72
N ARG A 2 0.86 63.03 -25.93
CA ARG A 2 -0.35 62.23 -26.28
C ARG A 2 -0.52 60.97 -25.48
N LYS A 3 0.52 60.17 -25.19
CA LYS A 3 0.44 58.88 -24.40
C LYS A 3 -0.07 59.08 -22.97
N ARG A 4 0.19 60.20 -22.32
CA ARG A 4 -0.34 60.48 -20.96
C ARG A 4 -1.84 60.81 -20.97
N LEU A 5 -2.32 61.52 -22.00
CA LEU A 5 -3.75 61.82 -22.15
C LEU A 5 -4.57 60.55 -22.44
N ASP A 6 -4.06 59.64 -23.25
CA ASP A 6 -4.74 58.36 -23.53
C ASP A 6 -4.80 57.46 -22.30
N MET A 7 -3.78 57.43 -21.46
CA MET A 7 -3.79 56.67 -20.19
C MET A 7 -4.78 57.22 -19.17
N ASP A 8 -4.88 58.55 -19.08
CA ASP A 8 -5.85 59.22 -18.18
C ASP A 8 -7.30 59.01 -18.63
N MET A 9 -7.56 58.98 -19.93
CA MET A 9 -8.88 58.68 -20.49
C MET A 9 -9.29 57.24 -20.25
N GLN A 10 -8.39 56.26 -20.41
CA GLN A 10 -8.63 54.85 -20.12
C GLN A 10 -8.88 54.62 -18.64
N SER A 11 -8.12 55.25 -17.75
CA SER A 11 -8.30 55.14 -16.30
C SER A 11 -9.64 55.65 -15.84
N LYS A 12 -10.11 56.80 -16.38
CA LYS A 12 -11.43 57.37 -16.07
C LYS A 12 -12.56 56.48 -16.57
N GLN A 13 -12.41 55.88 -17.75
CA GLN A 13 -13.41 54.95 -18.28
C GLN A 13 -13.53 53.70 -17.43
N LEU A 14 -12.39 53.12 -16.96
CA LEU A 14 -12.38 51.98 -16.05
C LEU A 14 -13.06 52.28 -14.71
N ILE A 15 -12.77 53.43 -14.12
CA ILE A 15 -13.37 53.86 -12.85
C ILE A 15 -14.89 54.04 -13.01
N THR A 16 -15.32 54.67 -14.11
CA THR A 16 -16.76 54.84 -14.37
C THR A 16 -17.46 53.49 -14.60
N PHE A 17 -16.81 52.59 -15.34
CA PHE A 17 -17.31 51.24 -15.55
C PHE A 17 -17.43 50.47 -14.22
N LEU A 18 -16.41 50.49 -13.37
CA LEU A 18 -16.41 49.86 -12.05
C LEU A 18 -17.51 50.42 -11.14
N TYR A 19 -17.70 51.74 -11.17
CA TYR A 19 -18.75 52.37 -10.37
C TYR A 19 -20.15 52.05 -10.89
N GLN A 20 -20.37 51.97 -12.19
CA GLN A 20 -21.64 51.60 -12.80
C GLN A 20 -21.98 50.13 -12.57
N TRP A 21 -20.96 49.25 -12.58
CA TRP A 21 -21.12 47.78 -12.40
C TRP A 21 -20.82 47.29 -10.97
N ARG A 22 -20.71 48.24 -10.00
CA ARG A 22 -20.39 47.87 -8.60
C ARG A 22 -21.35 46.83 -7.98
N LYS A 23 -22.65 46.90 -8.29
CA LYS A 23 -23.64 45.93 -7.76
C LYS A 23 -23.43 44.56 -8.28
N PRO A 24 -23.38 44.24 -9.59
CA PRO A 24 -23.14 42.90 -10.07
C PRO A 24 -21.73 42.38 -9.72
N LEU A 25 -20.73 43.27 -9.68
CA LEU A 25 -19.36 42.95 -9.37
C LEU A 25 -19.16 42.50 -7.91
N VAL A 26 -20.02 42.90 -6.99
CA VAL A 26 -20.07 42.43 -5.60
C VAL A 26 -21.02 41.25 -5.44
N ILE A 27 -22.19 41.26 -6.10
CA ILE A 27 -23.19 40.22 -5.96
C ILE A 27 -22.73 38.88 -6.56
N ILE A 28 -22.11 38.91 -7.73
CA ILE A 28 -21.66 37.67 -8.42
C ILE A 28 -20.65 36.89 -7.58
N PRO A 29 -19.55 37.47 -7.08
CA PRO A 29 -18.60 36.74 -6.24
C PRO A 29 -19.21 36.33 -4.88
N LEU A 30 -20.12 37.15 -4.32
CA LEU A 30 -20.81 36.79 -3.07
C LEU A 30 -21.70 35.56 -3.27
N VAL A 31 -22.51 35.53 -4.33
CA VAL A 31 -23.35 34.38 -4.67
C VAL A 31 -22.48 33.16 -4.99
N SER A 32 -21.41 33.33 -5.75
CA SER A 32 -20.46 32.25 -6.05
C SER A 32 -19.81 31.69 -4.79
N ALA A 33 -19.42 32.53 -3.84
CA ALA A 33 -18.87 32.09 -2.55
C ALA A 33 -19.88 31.30 -1.72
N VAL A 34 -21.14 31.73 -1.69
CA VAL A 34 -22.22 31.00 -0.98
C VAL A 34 -22.48 29.66 -1.64
N VAL A 35 -22.58 29.59 -2.97
CA VAL A 35 -22.75 28.34 -3.72
C VAL A 35 -21.57 27.39 -3.47
N ALA A 36 -20.33 27.91 -3.52
CA ALA A 36 -19.15 27.11 -3.23
C ALA A 36 -19.13 26.59 -1.79
N ALA A 37 -19.51 27.41 -0.82
CA ALA A 37 -19.61 27.00 0.59
C ALA A 37 -20.65 25.88 0.80
N VAL A 38 -21.82 26.01 0.15
CA VAL A 38 -22.87 24.99 0.22
C VAL A 38 -22.42 23.70 -0.47
N ALA A 39 -21.81 23.79 -1.65
CA ALA A 39 -21.31 22.62 -2.39
C ALA A 39 -20.16 21.90 -1.66
N SER A 40 -19.40 22.62 -0.83
CA SER A 40 -18.31 22.07 -0.02
C SER A 40 -18.78 21.49 1.33
N MET A 41 -20.07 21.52 1.63
CA MET A 41 -20.58 20.91 2.86
C MET A 41 -20.42 19.39 2.83
N PRO A 42 -20.13 18.73 3.98
CA PRO A 42 -19.92 17.27 4.08
C PRO A 42 -21.18 16.45 3.71
N VAL A 43 -22.32 17.10 3.48
CA VAL A 43 -23.54 16.48 2.93
C VAL A 43 -23.38 16.09 1.45
N PHE A 44 -22.52 16.81 0.69
CA PHE A 44 -22.29 16.56 -0.74
C PHE A 44 -20.98 15.84 -1.02
N ILE A 45 -19.99 15.97 -0.13
CA ILE A 45 -18.68 15.31 -0.24
C ILE A 45 -18.46 14.59 1.08
N GLU A 46 -18.56 13.26 1.05
CA GLU A 46 -18.27 12.43 2.22
C GLU A 46 -16.79 12.57 2.61
N PRO A 47 -16.51 12.92 3.87
CA PRO A 47 -15.12 13.01 4.33
C PRO A 47 -14.49 11.61 4.33
N LEU A 48 -13.33 11.46 3.69
CA LEU A 48 -12.55 10.23 3.75
C LEU A 48 -11.47 10.36 4.83
N TYR A 49 -11.42 9.37 5.70
CA TYR A 49 -10.38 9.26 6.74
C TYR A 49 -9.34 8.26 6.29
N THR A 50 -8.06 8.63 6.41
CA THR A 50 -6.95 7.75 6.07
C THR A 50 -6.32 7.20 7.34
N SER A 51 -6.27 5.88 7.48
CA SER A 51 -5.49 5.19 8.49
C SER A 51 -4.22 4.63 7.87
N THR A 52 -3.10 4.79 8.55
CA THR A 52 -1.79 4.37 8.03
C THR A 52 -1.08 3.49 9.04
N VAL A 53 -0.62 2.33 8.57
CA VAL A 53 0.25 1.40 9.31
C VAL A 53 1.59 1.31 8.60
N VAL A 54 2.68 1.45 9.34
CA VAL A 54 4.04 1.32 8.80
C VAL A 54 4.67 0.05 9.35
N VAL A 55 5.09 -0.85 8.46
CA VAL A 55 5.69 -2.14 8.80
C VAL A 55 7.15 -2.15 8.35
N PHE A 56 8.04 -2.59 9.25
CA PHE A 56 9.43 -2.87 8.93
C PHE A 56 9.61 -4.38 8.71
N PRO A 57 9.76 -4.85 7.46
CA PRO A 57 9.94 -6.27 7.20
C PRO A 57 11.27 -6.72 7.78
N ALA A 58 11.23 -7.60 8.79
CA ALA A 58 12.44 -8.15 9.39
C ALA A 58 13.21 -8.98 8.34
N THR A 59 14.52 -8.80 8.27
CA THR A 59 15.42 -9.68 7.54
C THR A 59 15.47 -11.02 8.27
N THR A 60 15.00 -12.07 7.63
CA THR A 60 15.15 -13.42 8.17
C THR A 60 16.57 -13.86 7.89
N ASN A 61 17.48 -13.63 8.83
CA ASN A 61 18.77 -14.30 8.81
C ASN A 61 18.49 -15.79 8.93
N SER A 62 18.65 -16.51 7.83
CA SER A 62 18.47 -17.95 7.82
C SER A 62 19.36 -18.58 8.88
N PRO A 63 18.85 -19.45 9.77
CA PRO A 63 19.69 -20.19 10.70
C PRO A 63 20.85 -20.93 10.04
N SER A 64 20.71 -21.25 8.74
CA SER A 64 21.77 -21.83 7.91
C SER A 64 22.98 -20.91 7.76
N LYS A 65 22.82 -19.58 7.78
CA LYS A 65 23.97 -18.65 7.75
C LYS A 65 24.74 -18.64 9.07
N ALA A 66 24.09 -18.90 10.19
CA ALA A 66 24.75 -18.98 11.50
C ALA A 66 25.56 -20.28 11.69
N LEU A 67 25.31 -21.31 10.88
CA LEU A 67 25.98 -22.63 10.97
C LEU A 67 27.10 -22.80 9.93
N LEU A 68 27.24 -21.90 8.97
CA LEU A 68 28.35 -21.92 8.02
C LEU A 68 29.54 -21.16 8.61
N PRO A 69 30.77 -21.74 8.61
CA PRO A 69 31.95 -21.00 9.02
C PRO A 69 32.10 -19.78 8.11
N GLN A 70 32.06 -18.61 8.71
CA GLN A 70 32.22 -17.32 8.02
C GLN A 70 33.67 -17.20 7.50
N THR A 71 33.88 -17.59 6.27
CA THR A 71 35.15 -17.33 5.54
C THR A 71 35.04 -16.13 4.59
N SER A 72 34.03 -15.32 4.72
CA SER A 72 33.90 -14.11 3.91
C SER A 72 33.50 -12.94 4.81
N TYR A 73 34.47 -12.06 5.03
CA TYR A 73 34.30 -10.73 5.58
C TYR A 73 33.43 -9.90 4.62
N GLN A 74 32.12 -10.09 4.69
CA GLN A 74 31.17 -9.13 4.20
C GLN A 74 30.39 -8.70 5.44
N ASP A 75 30.74 -7.51 5.94
CA ASP A 75 30.00 -6.78 6.96
C ASP A 75 28.54 -6.61 6.51
N GLN A 76 27.74 -7.63 6.75
CA GLN A 76 26.31 -7.45 6.77
C GLN A 76 25.98 -6.96 8.18
N ASP A 77 25.78 -5.67 8.28
CA ASP A 77 25.32 -4.99 9.47
C ASP A 77 24.08 -5.72 10.01
N PHE A 78 24.19 -6.34 11.19
CA PHE A 78 23.08 -7.03 11.86
C PHE A 78 21.91 -6.09 12.20
N LEU A 79 22.10 -4.79 11.96
CA LEU A 79 21.15 -3.71 12.17
C LEU A 79 20.53 -3.20 10.86
N GLU A 80 20.76 -3.86 9.73
CA GLU A 80 20.13 -3.49 8.45
C GLU A 80 18.63 -3.83 8.51
N PHE A 81 17.90 -2.93 9.16
CA PHE A 81 16.44 -2.93 9.13
C PHE A 81 15.98 -2.66 7.69
N GLY A 82 15.28 -3.65 7.12
CA GLY A 82 14.62 -3.49 5.84
C GLY A 82 15.54 -3.53 4.63
N ALA A 83 16.13 -4.68 4.34
CA ALA A 83 16.71 -4.88 3.02
C ALA A 83 15.64 -4.62 1.94
N GLU A 84 16.00 -3.90 0.89
CA GLU A 84 15.09 -3.55 -0.21
C GLU A 84 14.32 -4.76 -0.73
N GLU A 85 14.99 -5.89 -0.87
CA GLU A 85 14.40 -7.16 -1.29
C GLU A 85 13.26 -7.63 -0.36
N GLN A 86 13.40 -7.44 0.96
CA GLN A 86 12.38 -7.83 1.93
C GLN A 86 11.13 -6.94 1.84
N ALA A 87 11.32 -5.65 1.61
CA ALA A 87 10.23 -4.71 1.40
C ALA A 87 9.48 -5.02 0.10
N GLU A 88 10.18 -5.33 -0.99
CA GLU A 88 9.57 -5.71 -2.27
C GLU A 88 8.80 -7.04 -2.16
N GLN A 89 9.36 -8.05 -1.49
CA GLN A 89 8.66 -9.32 -1.23
C GLN A 89 7.39 -9.10 -0.39
N PHE A 90 7.45 -8.21 0.60
CA PHE A 90 6.30 -7.89 1.42
C PHE A 90 5.22 -7.16 0.62
N LEU A 91 5.60 -6.21 -0.26
CA LEU A 91 4.69 -5.55 -1.18
C LEU A 91 4.01 -6.53 -2.14
N GLN A 92 4.73 -7.52 -2.67
CA GLN A 92 4.13 -8.57 -3.50
C GLN A 92 3.07 -9.38 -2.75
N ILE A 93 3.30 -9.65 -1.45
CA ILE A 93 2.29 -10.31 -0.61
C ILE A 93 1.06 -9.43 -0.44
N LEU A 94 1.25 -8.12 -0.16
CA LEU A 94 0.16 -7.16 0.01
C LEU A 94 -0.69 -7.02 -1.25
N HIS A 95 -0.07 -7.02 -2.43
CA HIS A 95 -0.77 -6.97 -3.71
C HIS A 95 -1.36 -8.31 -4.18
N SER A 96 -1.24 -9.38 -3.37
CA SER A 96 -1.77 -10.69 -3.75
C SER A 96 -3.29 -10.75 -3.66
N ASP A 97 -3.89 -11.56 -4.53
CA ASP A 97 -5.33 -11.85 -4.50
C ASP A 97 -5.79 -12.41 -3.16
N ALA A 98 -4.91 -13.13 -2.44
CA ALA A 98 -5.23 -13.70 -1.14
C ALA A 98 -5.53 -12.63 -0.07
N ILE A 99 -4.81 -11.51 -0.09
CA ILE A 99 -5.08 -10.37 0.80
C ILE A 99 -6.38 -9.69 0.38
N PHE A 100 -6.53 -9.38 -0.90
CA PHE A 100 -7.75 -8.78 -1.45
C PHE A 100 -8.99 -9.59 -1.08
N ASP A 101 -9.02 -10.89 -1.40
CA ASP A 101 -10.17 -11.76 -1.14
C ASP A 101 -10.48 -11.88 0.35
N SER A 102 -9.45 -11.95 1.20
CA SER A 102 -9.61 -12.04 2.66
C SER A 102 -10.27 -10.79 3.24
N ILE A 103 -9.80 -9.61 2.84
CA ILE A 103 -10.35 -8.32 3.29
C ILE A 103 -11.75 -8.11 2.71
N ALA A 104 -11.93 -8.34 1.41
CA ALA A 104 -13.20 -8.19 0.73
C ALA A 104 -14.31 -9.05 1.37
N HIS A 105 -13.98 -10.29 1.73
CA HIS A 105 -14.92 -11.20 2.38
C HIS A 105 -15.15 -10.83 3.85
N ARG A 106 -14.11 -10.51 4.60
CA ARG A 106 -14.19 -10.24 6.04
C ARG A 106 -15.01 -9.00 6.36
N TYR A 107 -14.82 -7.95 5.59
CA TYR A 107 -15.52 -6.66 5.75
C TYR A 107 -16.72 -6.51 4.83
N ASN A 108 -17.05 -7.55 4.05
CA ASN A 108 -18.14 -7.52 3.08
C ASN A 108 -18.10 -6.27 2.20
N LEU A 109 -16.93 -5.97 1.63
CA LEU A 109 -16.67 -4.73 0.90
C LEU A 109 -17.63 -4.50 -0.27
N MET A 110 -18.16 -5.58 -0.86
CA MET A 110 -19.14 -5.48 -1.93
C MET A 110 -20.41 -4.75 -1.48
N ASN A 111 -20.86 -5.03 -0.26
CA ASN A 111 -22.03 -4.37 0.31
C ASN A 111 -21.66 -3.01 0.94
N HIS A 112 -20.43 -2.91 1.49
CA HIS A 112 -19.95 -1.68 2.13
C HIS A 112 -19.79 -0.53 1.11
N TYR A 113 -19.32 -0.85 -0.11
CA TYR A 113 -19.15 0.13 -1.19
C TYR A 113 -20.35 0.16 -2.17
N ASP A 114 -21.52 -0.36 -1.77
CA ASP A 114 -22.76 -0.36 -2.57
C ASP A 114 -22.58 -0.92 -4.00
N ILE A 115 -21.71 -1.92 -4.20
CA ILE A 115 -21.47 -2.54 -5.48
C ILE A 115 -22.61 -3.50 -5.82
N ASP A 116 -23.25 -3.30 -6.97
CA ASP A 116 -24.32 -4.15 -7.43
C ASP A 116 -23.88 -5.62 -7.60
N SER A 117 -24.34 -6.47 -6.65
CA SER A 117 -24.04 -7.91 -6.63
C SER A 117 -24.61 -8.66 -7.85
N SER A 118 -25.60 -8.10 -8.56
CA SER A 118 -26.17 -8.69 -9.78
C SER A 118 -25.35 -8.38 -11.03
N SER A 119 -24.46 -7.40 -10.97
CA SER A 119 -23.62 -7.00 -12.10
C SER A 119 -22.67 -8.13 -12.53
N ARG A 120 -22.55 -8.33 -13.85
CA ARG A 120 -21.57 -9.25 -14.45
C ARG A 120 -20.12 -8.86 -14.12
N TYR A 121 -19.87 -7.56 -13.89
CA TYR A 121 -18.54 -6.99 -13.66
C TYR A 121 -18.28 -6.64 -12.19
N LYS A 122 -19.07 -7.17 -11.27
CA LYS A 122 -18.96 -6.87 -9.82
C LYS A 122 -17.55 -7.02 -9.24
N GLN A 123 -16.81 -8.05 -9.65
CA GLN A 123 -15.44 -8.29 -9.19
C GLN A 123 -14.45 -7.23 -9.72
N TYR A 124 -14.69 -6.72 -10.92
CA TYR A 124 -13.91 -5.64 -11.48
C TYR A 124 -14.12 -4.35 -10.69
N TYR A 125 -15.37 -3.97 -10.44
CA TYR A 125 -15.71 -2.78 -9.65
C TYR A 125 -15.19 -2.88 -8.22
N LEU A 126 -15.30 -4.06 -7.60
CA LEU A 126 -14.78 -4.28 -6.24
C LEU A 126 -13.25 -4.10 -6.19
N ARG A 127 -12.54 -4.59 -7.21
CA ARG A 127 -11.08 -4.44 -7.27
C ARG A 127 -10.67 -3.00 -7.57
N GLU A 128 -11.43 -2.29 -8.37
CA GLU A 128 -11.22 -0.87 -8.66
C GLU A 128 -11.36 -0.05 -7.37
N GLU A 129 -12.48 -0.19 -6.63
CA GLU A 129 -12.69 0.45 -5.33
C GLU A 129 -11.61 0.07 -4.31
N PHE A 130 -11.23 -1.20 -4.25
CA PHE A 130 -10.15 -1.63 -3.37
C PHE A 130 -8.82 -0.93 -3.70
N ASN A 131 -8.44 -0.84 -4.96
CA ASN A 131 -7.21 -0.18 -5.38
C ASN A 131 -7.24 1.33 -5.12
N ASP A 132 -8.39 1.96 -5.17
CA ASP A 132 -8.55 3.38 -4.88
C ASP A 132 -8.47 3.67 -3.37
N LYS A 133 -9.00 2.77 -2.54
CA LYS A 133 -9.06 2.93 -1.09
C LYS A 133 -7.83 2.38 -0.35
N PHE A 134 -7.15 1.39 -0.91
CA PHE A 134 -5.97 0.74 -0.31
C PHE A 134 -4.71 1.11 -1.08
N SER A 135 -3.73 1.65 -0.38
CA SER A 135 -2.44 2.03 -0.97
C SER A 135 -1.30 1.37 -0.21
N PHE A 136 -0.45 0.65 -0.94
CA PHE A 136 0.72 -0.03 -0.40
C PHE A 136 1.98 0.55 -1.06
N LYS A 137 2.85 1.17 -0.27
CA LYS A 137 4.03 1.87 -0.79
C LYS A 137 5.26 1.57 0.04
N ARG A 138 6.41 1.46 -0.61
CA ARG A 138 7.70 1.44 0.07
C ARG A 138 8.11 2.86 0.43
N THR A 139 8.57 3.05 1.66
CA THR A 139 9.14 4.32 2.10
C THR A 139 10.64 4.40 1.75
N GLN A 140 11.22 5.59 1.85
CA GLN A 140 12.67 5.79 1.68
C GLN A 140 13.52 5.04 2.73
N PHE A 141 12.91 4.61 3.85
CA PHE A 141 13.56 3.87 4.93
C PHE A 141 13.39 2.36 4.81
N MET A 142 13.01 1.85 3.64
CA MET A 142 12.76 0.43 3.37
C MET A 142 11.66 -0.18 4.25
N SER A 143 10.83 0.63 4.89
CA SER A 143 9.58 0.19 5.48
C SER A 143 8.47 0.17 4.43
N VAL A 144 7.38 -0.53 4.72
CA VAL A 144 6.18 -0.58 3.88
C VAL A 144 5.05 0.15 4.59
N GLU A 145 4.51 1.14 3.92
CA GLU A 145 3.34 1.90 4.34
C GLU A 145 2.09 1.26 3.76
N ILE A 146 1.15 0.96 4.63
CA ILE A 146 -0.20 0.47 4.32
C ILE A 146 -1.16 1.58 4.67
N ALA A 147 -1.76 2.23 3.69
CA ALA A 147 -2.74 3.27 3.90
C ALA A 147 -4.12 2.80 3.42
N VAL A 148 -5.13 2.96 4.26
CA VAL A 148 -6.52 2.60 3.98
C VAL A 148 -7.39 3.83 4.17
N GLN A 149 -8.25 4.10 3.21
CA GLN A 149 -9.20 5.20 3.23
C GLN A 149 -10.62 4.69 3.35
N ASP A 150 -11.39 5.25 4.28
CA ASP A 150 -12.80 4.95 4.45
C ASP A 150 -13.56 6.15 5.00
N VAL A 151 -14.88 6.14 4.88
CA VAL A 151 -15.78 7.13 5.48
C VAL A 151 -15.83 6.97 7.01
N ASP A 152 -15.68 5.73 7.50
CA ASP A 152 -15.58 5.42 8.92
C ASP A 152 -14.10 5.32 9.35
N PRO A 153 -13.62 6.24 10.22
CA PRO A 153 -12.24 6.24 10.68
C PRO A 153 -11.85 4.97 11.47
N GLN A 154 -12.80 4.38 12.19
CA GLN A 154 -12.55 3.16 12.95
C GLN A 154 -12.39 1.97 12.00
N LEU A 155 -13.26 1.86 11.00
CA LEU A 155 -13.19 0.82 9.99
C LEU A 155 -11.91 0.92 9.16
N ALA A 156 -11.48 2.14 8.79
CA ALA A 156 -10.21 2.37 8.11
C ALA A 156 -9.03 1.85 8.95
N ALA A 157 -9.04 2.10 10.26
CA ALA A 157 -7.99 1.62 11.17
C ALA A 157 -8.00 0.10 11.33
N ASP A 158 -9.17 -0.49 11.47
CA ASP A 158 -9.33 -1.95 11.63
C ASP A 158 -8.90 -2.69 10.35
N MET A 159 -9.28 -2.18 9.18
CA MET A 159 -8.85 -2.74 7.90
C MET A 159 -7.33 -2.62 7.69
N ALA A 160 -6.72 -1.46 8.02
CA ALA A 160 -5.28 -1.27 7.89
C ALA A 160 -4.49 -2.24 8.76
N ASN A 161 -4.91 -2.43 10.02
CA ASN A 161 -4.31 -3.39 10.95
C ASN A 161 -4.49 -4.83 10.46
N GLU A 162 -5.69 -5.21 10.02
CA GLU A 162 -5.96 -6.56 9.52
C GLU A 162 -5.16 -6.89 8.27
N VAL A 163 -4.99 -5.94 7.34
CA VAL A 163 -4.11 -6.11 6.15
C VAL A 163 -2.68 -6.40 6.59
N SER A 164 -2.16 -5.65 7.57
CA SER A 164 -0.82 -5.87 8.12
C SER A 164 -0.69 -7.27 8.72
N ASP A 165 -1.65 -7.69 9.54
CA ASP A 165 -1.67 -9.01 10.17
C ASP A 165 -1.78 -10.15 9.16
N LEU A 166 -2.62 -10.01 8.14
CA LEU A 166 -2.77 -11.00 7.07
C LEU A 166 -1.48 -11.14 6.26
N ALA A 167 -0.81 -10.02 5.97
CA ALA A 167 0.45 -10.04 5.25
C ALA A 167 1.55 -10.73 6.06
N ASP A 168 1.65 -10.48 7.36
CA ASP A 168 2.61 -11.15 8.25
C ASP A 168 2.34 -12.65 8.36
N ARG A 169 1.09 -13.05 8.55
CA ARG A 169 0.68 -14.46 8.53
C ARG A 169 1.01 -15.15 7.20
N SER A 170 0.80 -14.47 6.07
CA SER A 170 1.12 -14.99 4.74
C SER A 170 2.62 -15.15 4.55
N LYS A 171 3.42 -14.14 4.94
CA LYS A 171 4.89 -14.21 4.95
C LYS A 171 5.38 -15.40 5.79
N SER A 172 4.89 -15.52 7.01
CA SER A 172 5.23 -16.61 7.92
C SER A 172 4.88 -18.00 7.35
N ARG A 173 3.73 -18.12 6.68
CA ARG A 173 3.32 -19.36 6.00
C ARG A 173 4.27 -19.73 4.87
N ILE A 174 4.64 -18.78 4.02
CA ILE A 174 5.59 -18.98 2.92
C ILE A 174 6.95 -19.42 3.46
N GLN A 175 7.46 -18.78 4.50
CA GLN A 175 8.73 -19.12 5.13
C GLN A 175 8.73 -20.54 5.72
N ARG A 176 7.68 -20.91 6.45
CA ARG A 176 7.53 -22.26 6.99
C ARG A 176 7.47 -23.33 5.90
N THR A 177 6.77 -23.04 4.81
CA THR A 177 6.69 -23.96 3.67
C THR A 177 8.06 -24.14 3.02
N ARG A 178 8.79 -23.06 2.76
CA ARG A 178 10.17 -23.12 2.23
C ARG A 178 11.12 -23.88 3.15
N ALA A 179 11.04 -23.64 4.47
CA ALA A 179 11.86 -24.36 5.45
C ALA A 179 11.58 -25.86 5.46
N ARG A 180 10.30 -26.26 5.37
CA ARG A 180 9.91 -27.69 5.29
C ARG A 180 10.44 -28.37 4.03
N ILE A 181 10.32 -27.69 2.88
CA ILE A 181 10.88 -28.19 1.62
C ILE A 181 12.40 -28.33 1.72
N GLY A 182 13.10 -27.31 2.22
CA GLY A 182 14.52 -27.36 2.45
C GLY A 182 14.94 -28.52 3.34
N LEU A 183 14.26 -28.73 4.46
CA LEU A 183 14.52 -29.85 5.36
C LEU A 183 14.29 -31.20 4.68
N SER A 184 13.24 -31.33 3.87
CA SER A 184 12.97 -32.58 3.13
C SER A 184 14.07 -32.92 2.12
N ILE A 185 14.61 -31.88 1.45
CA ILE A 185 15.73 -32.04 0.49
C ILE A 185 16.98 -32.50 1.23
N VAL A 186 17.34 -31.83 2.33
CA VAL A 186 18.53 -32.19 3.14
C VAL A 186 18.41 -33.59 3.70
N ASN A 187 17.27 -33.99 4.23
CA ASN A 187 17.05 -35.35 4.73
C ASN A 187 17.17 -36.41 3.64
N LYS A 188 16.65 -36.12 2.44
CA LYS A 188 16.78 -37.02 1.30
C LYS A 188 18.24 -37.19 0.88
N GLU A 189 18.97 -36.10 0.80
CA GLU A 189 20.38 -36.10 0.43
C GLU A 189 21.23 -36.82 1.47
N TYR A 190 20.97 -36.58 2.77
CA TYR A 190 21.61 -37.31 3.86
C TYR A 190 21.37 -38.81 3.75
N SER A 191 20.12 -39.24 3.49
CA SER A 191 19.80 -40.65 3.32
C SER A 191 20.50 -41.28 2.13
N ASN A 192 20.59 -40.56 1.01
CA ASN A 192 21.32 -41.02 -0.18
C ASN A 192 22.82 -41.19 0.10
N LEU A 193 23.47 -40.19 0.73
CA LEU A 193 24.88 -40.25 1.10
C LEU A 193 25.14 -41.38 2.09
N HIS A 194 24.26 -41.60 3.08
CA HIS A 194 24.41 -42.68 4.01
C HIS A 194 24.33 -44.05 3.32
N GLN A 195 23.42 -44.20 2.34
CA GLN A 195 23.33 -45.44 1.55
C GLN A 195 24.61 -45.69 0.73
N ILE A 196 25.16 -44.65 0.08
CA ILE A 196 26.42 -44.76 -0.67
C ILE A 196 27.57 -45.17 0.23
N ILE A 197 27.66 -44.67 1.46
CA ILE A 197 28.67 -45.06 2.43
C ILE A 197 28.55 -46.55 2.78
N LEU A 198 27.34 -47.02 3.08
CA LEU A 198 27.08 -48.42 3.40
C LEU A 198 27.44 -49.35 2.22
N ASP A 199 27.11 -48.97 1.00
CA ASP A 199 27.44 -49.72 -0.20
C ASP A 199 28.99 -49.82 -0.41
N MET A 200 29.71 -48.68 -0.22
CA MET A 200 31.19 -48.67 -0.28
C MET A 200 31.83 -49.51 0.85
N GLU A 201 31.30 -49.45 2.07
CA GLU A 201 31.79 -50.30 3.18
C GLU A 201 31.59 -51.77 2.87
N ALA A 202 30.45 -52.16 2.28
CA ALA A 202 30.18 -53.52 1.86
C ALA A 202 31.17 -54.04 0.78
N GLU A 203 31.56 -53.16 -0.17
CA GLU A 203 32.53 -53.49 -1.20
C GLU A 203 33.96 -53.63 -0.66
N MET A 204 34.32 -52.96 0.44
CA MET A 204 35.64 -53.07 1.06
C MET A 204 35.86 -54.31 1.92
N VAL A 205 34.80 -55.01 2.27
CA VAL A 205 34.83 -56.21 3.15
C VAL A 205 34.95 -57.51 2.33
N VAL A 206 34.90 -57.42 1.00
CA VAL A 206 35.08 -58.54 0.08
C VAL A 206 36.54 -58.55 -0.42
#